data_517fc99f3fc7db1c2661ff16e19836a3
#
_entry.id   517fc99f3fc7db1c2661ff16e19836a3
#
_cell.length_a   1.000
_cell.length_b   1.000
_cell.length_c   1.000
_cell.angle_alpha   90.00
_cell.angle_beta   90.00
_cell.angle_gamma   90.00
#
_symmetry.space_group_name_H-M   'P 1'
#
loop_
_entity.id
_entity.type
_entity.pdbx_description
1 polymer ?
#
loop_
_entity_poly.entity_id
_entity_poly.type
_entity_poly.pdbx_seq_one_letter_code
_entity_poly.pdbx_strand_id
1 'polypeptide(L)'
;MAIDKIKLYAKFAPFNEHWRPKIIAVLNGQKIKLVKVKGEFPWHHHDNADESFMVWKGTFRVEFRDRVVTLEPGESVVVPRGIEHRTCADDEAHILCFEPAETRNTGNVVDGAFTAPKGVAI
;
A
#
# COMPACT_ATOMS: atom_id res chain seq x y z
N MET A 1 -23.81 -8.20 11.25
CA MET A 1 -22.37 -8.16 10.89
C MET A 1 -21.92 -9.54 10.45
N ALA A 2 -21.34 -9.64 9.29
CA ALA A 2 -20.77 -10.90 8.80
C ALA A 2 -19.36 -11.07 9.38
N ILE A 3 -19.02 -12.29 9.77
CA ILE A 3 -17.66 -12.65 10.22
C ILE A 3 -17.14 -13.68 9.22
N ASP A 4 -16.57 -13.18 8.14
CA ASP A 4 -16.14 -14.03 7.04
C ASP A 4 -14.62 -14.12 6.97
N LYS A 5 -14.16 -15.29 6.59
CA LYS A 5 -12.75 -15.52 6.30
C LYS A 5 -12.36 -14.74 5.06
N ILE A 6 -11.23 -14.04 5.12
CA ILE A 6 -10.66 -13.32 3.98
C ILE A 6 -9.56 -14.19 3.38
N LYS A 7 -9.71 -14.53 2.09
CA LYS A 7 -8.70 -15.28 1.35
C LYS A 7 -7.95 -14.30 0.45
N LEU A 8 -6.69 -14.01 0.78
CA LEU A 8 -5.93 -12.99 0.08
C LEU A 8 -5.77 -13.27 -1.41
N TYR A 9 -5.46 -14.51 -1.77
CA TYR A 9 -5.34 -14.88 -3.18
C TYR A 9 -6.63 -14.64 -3.97
N ALA A 10 -7.80 -14.86 -3.33
CA ALA A 10 -9.09 -14.63 -3.96
C ALA A 10 -9.42 -13.14 -4.09
N LYS A 11 -8.90 -12.32 -3.18
CA LYS A 11 -9.09 -10.88 -3.21
C LYS A 11 -8.15 -10.19 -4.20
N PHE A 12 -6.96 -10.72 -4.42
CA PHE A 12 -6.04 -10.21 -5.45
C PHE A 12 -6.48 -10.58 -6.86
N ALA A 13 -7.11 -11.72 -7.05
CA ALA A 13 -7.40 -12.27 -8.38
C ALA A 13 -8.24 -11.36 -9.30
N PRO A 14 -9.30 -10.67 -8.82
CA PRO A 14 -10.23 -9.99 -9.73
C PRO A 14 -9.77 -8.64 -10.29
N PHE A 15 -8.66 -8.07 -9.81
CA PHE A 15 -8.22 -6.77 -10.30
C PHE A 15 -6.81 -6.80 -10.87
N ASN A 16 -6.52 -5.92 -11.83
CA ASN A 16 -5.21 -5.82 -12.50
C ASN A 16 -4.61 -4.42 -12.47
N GLU A 17 -5.35 -3.43 -12.00
CA GLU A 17 -4.89 -2.04 -11.94
C GLU A 17 -3.70 -1.91 -10.98
N HIS A 18 -2.70 -1.14 -11.38
CA HIS A 18 -1.56 -0.81 -10.52
C HIS A 18 -1.83 0.49 -9.76
N TRP A 19 -1.32 0.57 -8.53
CA TRP A 19 -1.37 1.77 -7.68
C TRP A 19 -2.80 2.21 -7.30
N ARG A 20 -3.76 1.27 -7.34
CA ARG A 20 -5.17 1.52 -6.98
C ARG A 20 -5.56 0.63 -5.81
N PRO A 21 -5.47 1.13 -4.57
CA PRO A 21 -5.75 0.32 -3.38
C PRO A 21 -7.18 -0.22 -3.34
N LYS A 22 -7.30 -1.45 -2.89
CA LYS A 22 -8.60 -2.12 -2.67
C LYS A 22 -8.74 -2.45 -1.19
N ILE A 23 -9.86 -2.07 -0.60
CA ILE A 23 -10.12 -2.27 0.83
C ILE A 23 -10.70 -3.65 1.03
N ILE A 24 -10.10 -4.44 1.93
CA ILE A 24 -10.60 -5.78 2.28
C ILE A 24 -11.12 -5.86 3.72
N ALA A 25 -10.74 -4.94 4.58
CA ALA A 25 -11.20 -4.92 5.98
C ALA A 25 -11.03 -3.54 6.59
N VAL A 26 -11.81 -3.29 7.62
CA VAL A 26 -11.73 -2.08 8.45
C VAL A 26 -11.71 -2.53 9.90
N LEU A 27 -10.76 -2.02 10.67
CA LEU A 27 -10.65 -2.32 12.10
C LEU A 27 -10.07 -1.11 12.85
N ASN A 28 -10.71 -0.73 13.95
CA ASN A 28 -10.24 0.34 14.83
C ASN A 28 -9.84 1.64 14.10
N GLY A 29 -10.63 2.04 13.11
CA GLY A 29 -10.34 3.24 12.31
C GLY A 29 -9.22 3.06 11.29
N GLN A 30 -8.69 1.85 11.14
CA GLN A 30 -7.67 1.50 10.15
C GLN A 30 -8.32 0.72 9.01
N LYS A 31 -7.73 0.80 7.83
CA LYS A 31 -8.10 -0.04 6.68
C LYS A 31 -6.95 -0.97 6.33
N ILE A 32 -7.30 -2.22 6.01
CA ILE A 32 -6.38 -3.13 5.33
C ILE A 32 -6.66 -3.01 3.85
N LYS A 33 -5.64 -2.65 3.10
CA LYS A 33 -5.75 -2.47 1.65
C LYS A 33 -4.81 -3.42 0.93
N LEU A 34 -5.27 -3.91 -0.22
CA LEU A 34 -4.44 -4.64 -1.16
C LEU A 34 -4.12 -3.71 -2.33
N VAL A 35 -2.89 -3.78 -2.82
CA VAL A 35 -2.48 -3.02 -3.99
C VAL A 35 -1.53 -3.85 -4.83
N LYS A 36 -1.73 -3.83 -6.15
CA LYS A 36 -0.73 -4.33 -7.11
C LYS A 36 0.09 -3.16 -7.58
N VAL A 37 1.40 -3.36 -7.67
CA VAL A 37 2.34 -2.29 -7.97
C VAL A 37 3.33 -2.74 -9.02
N LYS A 38 3.77 -1.80 -9.86
CA LYS A 38 4.86 -1.99 -10.82
C LYS A 38 5.40 -0.62 -11.19
N GLY A 39 6.73 -0.48 -11.24
CA GLY A 39 7.37 0.80 -11.52
C GLY A 39 7.64 1.60 -10.27
N GLU A 40 7.72 2.91 -10.41
CA GLU A 40 8.06 3.84 -9.35
C GLU A 40 6.87 4.72 -8.99
N PHE A 41 6.63 4.85 -7.68
CA PHE A 41 5.62 5.75 -7.13
C PHE A 41 6.25 7.10 -6.78
N PRO A 42 5.47 8.22 -6.77
CA PRO A 42 6.03 9.53 -6.41
C PRO A 42 6.60 9.59 -5.00
N TRP A 43 7.66 10.38 -4.82
CA TRP A 43 8.14 10.75 -3.49
C TRP A 43 7.06 11.49 -2.73
N HIS A 44 6.78 11.09 -1.49
CA HIS A 44 5.74 11.70 -0.66
C HIS A 44 5.96 11.37 0.82
N HIS A 45 5.15 11.97 1.67
CA HIS A 45 5.07 11.65 3.09
C HIS A 45 3.62 11.77 3.58
N HIS A 46 3.33 11.14 4.71
CA HIS A 46 2.04 11.23 5.39
C HIS A 46 2.27 11.92 6.73
N ASP A 47 1.73 13.13 6.91
CA ASP A 47 2.00 13.92 8.11
C ASP A 47 1.32 13.38 9.36
N ASN A 48 0.19 12.71 9.21
CA ASN A 48 -0.67 12.28 10.30
C ASN A 48 -0.82 10.76 10.43
N ALA A 49 -0.03 9.98 9.68
CA ALA A 49 -0.21 8.54 9.64
C ALA A 49 1.12 7.79 9.51
N ASP A 50 1.27 6.75 10.32
CA ASP A 50 2.25 5.72 10.05
C ASP A 50 1.64 4.78 9.00
N GLU A 51 2.48 4.21 8.15
CA GLU A 51 2.03 3.31 7.09
C GLU A 51 2.81 2.01 7.13
N SER A 52 2.11 0.88 7.10
CA SER A 52 2.74 -0.43 7.08
C SER A 52 2.61 -1.05 5.69
N PHE A 53 3.70 -1.58 5.18
CA PHE A 53 3.74 -2.38 3.96
C PHE A 53 4.15 -3.80 4.27
N MET A 54 3.44 -4.76 3.73
CA MET A 54 3.79 -6.19 3.80
C MET A 54 3.70 -6.78 2.41
N VAL A 55 4.70 -7.57 2.01
CA VAL A 55 4.70 -8.21 0.70
C VAL A 55 3.98 -9.54 0.75
N TRP A 56 3.01 -9.73 -0.14
CA TRP A 56 2.33 -10.99 -0.38
C TRP A 56 3.02 -11.78 -1.49
N LYS A 57 3.40 -11.09 -2.58
CA LYS A 57 4.04 -11.72 -3.75
C LYS A 57 4.97 -10.71 -4.43
N GLY A 58 6.11 -11.18 -4.90
CA GLY A 58 7.08 -10.36 -5.63
C GLY A 58 8.08 -9.67 -4.70
N THR A 59 8.84 -8.74 -5.26
CA THR A 59 9.86 -7.97 -4.56
C THR A 59 9.47 -6.50 -4.57
N PHE A 60 9.54 -5.85 -3.42
CA PHE A 60 9.07 -4.48 -3.23
C PHE A 60 10.13 -3.66 -2.51
N ARG A 61 10.41 -2.46 -3.00
CA ARG A 61 11.35 -1.54 -2.34
C ARG A 61 10.60 -0.35 -1.78
N VAL A 62 10.97 0.02 -0.56
CA VAL A 62 10.62 1.32 0.01
C VAL A 62 11.92 2.12 0.06
N GLU A 63 11.96 3.20 -0.71
CA GLU A 63 13.15 4.04 -0.84
C GLU A 63 12.98 5.29 0.02
N PHE A 64 14.02 5.56 0.80
CA PHE A 64 14.18 6.77 1.60
C PHE A 64 15.34 7.56 1.01
N ARG A 65 15.50 8.83 1.40
CA ARG A 65 16.60 9.65 0.86
C ARG A 65 17.99 9.13 1.23
N ASP A 66 18.10 8.43 2.36
CA ASP A 66 19.36 7.92 2.89
C ASP A 66 19.54 6.40 2.77
N ARG A 67 18.50 5.66 2.36
CA ARG A 67 18.58 4.19 2.30
C ARG A 67 17.41 3.59 1.50
N VAL A 68 17.55 2.31 1.20
CA VAL A 68 16.52 1.50 0.55
C VAL A 68 16.25 0.28 1.42
N VAL A 69 14.96 -0.01 1.64
CA VAL A 69 14.52 -1.23 2.30
C VAL A 69 13.85 -2.12 1.25
N THR A 70 14.45 -3.29 0.99
CA THR A 70 13.91 -4.26 0.03
C THR A 70 13.18 -5.35 0.79
N LEU A 71 11.95 -5.62 0.37
CA LEU A 71 11.07 -6.59 1.02
C LEU A 71 10.74 -7.73 0.06
N GLU A 72 10.82 -8.95 0.59
CA GLU A 72 10.40 -10.18 -0.07
C GLU A 72 9.09 -10.68 0.55
N PRO A 73 8.42 -11.69 -0.06
CA PRO A 73 7.16 -12.21 0.49
C PRO A 73 7.25 -12.59 1.97
N GLY A 74 6.29 -12.11 2.75
CA GLY A 74 6.25 -12.32 4.19
C GLY A 74 7.01 -11.28 5.01
N GLU A 75 7.71 -10.36 4.36
CA GLU A 75 8.44 -9.29 5.03
C GLU A 75 7.65 -7.98 5.04
N SER A 76 7.89 -7.15 6.04
CA SER A 76 7.17 -5.90 6.21
C SER A 76 8.05 -4.78 6.78
N VAL A 77 7.57 -3.56 6.63
CA VAL A 77 8.18 -2.36 7.20
C VAL A 77 7.09 -1.38 7.60
N VAL A 78 7.32 -0.64 8.67
CA VAL A 78 6.47 0.49 9.04
C VAL A 78 7.22 1.78 8.72
N VAL A 79 6.60 2.64 7.92
CA VAL A 79 7.10 3.97 7.63
C VAL A 79 6.47 4.94 8.62
N PRO A 80 7.26 5.55 9.51
CA PRO A 80 6.71 6.53 10.46
C PRO A 80 6.16 7.76 9.75
N ARG A 81 5.18 8.40 10.37
CA ARG A 81 4.61 9.67 9.88
C ARG A 81 5.71 10.71 9.64
N GLY A 82 5.53 11.51 8.61
CA GLY A 82 6.45 12.59 8.25
C GLY A 82 7.72 12.17 7.51
N ILE A 83 7.99 10.89 7.37
CA ILE A 83 9.21 10.40 6.68
C ILE A 83 8.96 10.33 5.17
N GLU A 84 9.73 11.10 4.41
CA GLU A 84 9.65 11.10 2.97
C GLU A 84 10.15 9.76 2.39
N HIS A 85 9.37 9.21 1.48
CA HIS A 85 9.66 7.93 0.86
C HIS A 85 8.98 7.81 -0.50
N ARG A 86 9.41 6.83 -1.27
CA ARG A 86 8.68 6.31 -2.43
C ARG A 86 8.75 4.80 -2.45
N THR A 87 7.78 4.19 -3.13
CA THR A 87 7.71 2.74 -3.27
C THR A 87 7.96 2.35 -4.72
N CYS A 88 8.62 1.22 -4.93
CA CYS A 88 9.03 0.75 -6.26
C CYS A 88 8.95 -0.76 -6.34
N ALA A 89 8.66 -1.25 -7.55
CA ALA A 89 8.75 -2.66 -7.88
C ALA A 89 9.17 -2.79 -9.35
N ASP A 90 10.24 -3.53 -9.62
CA ASP A 90 10.72 -3.72 -11.00
C ASP A 90 9.74 -4.59 -11.79
N ASP A 91 9.25 -5.67 -11.17
CA ASP A 91 8.18 -6.51 -11.68
C ASP A 91 6.95 -6.35 -10.79
N GLU A 92 5.79 -6.81 -11.25
CA GLU A 92 4.57 -6.69 -10.48
C GLU A 92 4.73 -7.34 -9.10
N ALA A 93 4.38 -6.59 -8.05
CA ALA A 93 4.33 -7.07 -6.68
C ALA A 93 2.92 -6.86 -6.10
N HIS A 94 2.55 -7.74 -5.16
CA HIS A 94 1.28 -7.71 -4.46
C HIS A 94 1.52 -7.37 -3.00
N ILE A 95 0.90 -6.28 -2.53
CA ILE A 95 1.22 -5.65 -1.25
C ILE A 95 -0.04 -5.51 -0.41
N LEU A 96 0.12 -5.69 0.91
CA LEU A 96 -0.87 -5.31 1.90
C LEU A 96 -0.41 -4.03 2.58
N CYS A 97 -1.32 -3.08 2.72
CA CYS A 97 -1.09 -1.84 3.44
C CYS A 97 -2.04 -1.72 4.62
N PHE A 98 -1.51 -1.28 5.76
CA PHE A 98 -2.31 -0.87 6.92
C PHE A 98 -2.11 0.61 7.11
N GLU A 99 -3.21 1.35 7.19
CA GLU A 99 -3.14 2.80 7.42
C GLU A 99 -4.50 3.33 7.91
N PRO A 100 -4.54 4.53 8.52
CA PRO A 100 -5.81 5.15 8.88
C PRO A 100 -6.73 5.27 7.67
N ALA A 101 -8.04 5.12 7.90
CA ALA A 101 -9.04 5.07 6.85
C ALA A 101 -9.02 6.29 5.92
N GLU A 102 -8.62 7.45 6.43
CA GLU A 102 -8.63 8.71 5.70
C GLU A 102 -7.31 9.03 4.98
N THR A 103 -6.34 8.12 4.99
CA THR A 103 -5.03 8.36 4.38
C THR A 103 -5.14 8.33 2.85
N ARG A 104 -4.65 9.40 2.20
CA ARG A 104 -4.50 9.45 0.75
C ARG A 104 -3.24 8.69 0.34
N ASN A 105 -3.32 7.85 -0.69
CA ASN A 105 -2.21 6.99 -1.10
C ASN A 105 -0.93 7.76 -1.49
N THR A 106 -1.05 8.95 -2.05
CA THR A 106 0.10 9.81 -2.41
C THR A 106 0.47 10.81 -1.33
N GLY A 107 -0.11 10.70 -0.12
CA GLY A 107 0.21 11.56 1.02
C GLY A 107 0.01 13.05 0.73
N ASN A 108 1.08 13.83 0.86
CA ASN A 108 1.09 15.27 0.65
C ASN A 108 1.10 15.70 -0.83
N VAL A 109 1.25 14.75 -1.75
CA VAL A 109 1.35 15.01 -3.19
C VAL A 109 0.04 14.66 -3.88
N VAL A 110 -0.39 15.50 -4.84
CA VAL A 110 -1.49 15.18 -5.75
C VAL A 110 -0.89 14.95 -7.14
N ASP A 111 -1.05 13.74 -7.65
CA ASP A 111 -0.53 13.33 -8.95
C ASP A 111 -1.66 12.63 -9.72
N GLY A 112 -2.06 13.17 -10.88
CA GLY A 112 -3.19 12.65 -11.64
C GLY A 112 -3.05 11.19 -12.06
N ALA A 113 -1.82 10.69 -12.23
CA ALA A 113 -1.55 9.31 -12.61
C ALA A 113 -1.59 8.35 -11.41
N PHE A 114 -1.21 8.81 -10.21
CA PHE A 114 -1.00 7.95 -9.04
C PHE A 114 -1.99 8.18 -7.90
N THR A 115 -2.48 9.40 -7.70
CA THR A 115 -3.45 9.67 -6.64
C THR A 115 -4.76 8.93 -6.94
N ALA A 116 -5.19 8.10 -6.02
CA ALA A 116 -6.40 7.30 -6.13
C ALA A 116 -7.44 7.76 -5.10
N PRO A 117 -8.72 7.44 -5.29
CA PRO A 117 -9.68 7.49 -4.21
C PRO A 117 -9.18 6.71 -3.00
N LYS A 118 -9.67 7.04 -1.80
CA LYS A 118 -9.20 6.44 -0.53
C LYS A 118 -9.41 4.92 -0.43
N GLY A 119 -9.48 4.27 -1.55
CA GLY A 119 -9.64 2.84 -1.73
C GLY A 119 -11.06 2.48 -2.16
N VAL A 120 -11.17 1.34 -2.81
CA VAL A 120 -12.43 0.76 -3.27
C VAL A 120 -12.60 -0.57 -2.56
N ALA A 121 -13.73 -0.76 -1.89
CA ALA A 121 -14.03 -2.02 -1.21
C ALA A 121 -14.27 -3.15 -2.22
N ILE A 122 -13.73 -4.29 -1.92
CA ILE A 122 -13.91 -5.49 -2.76
C ILE A 122 -14.33 -6.72 -1.93
#